data_bb2c5db9cf1d54434e962d0b7a517966
#
_entry.id   bb2c5db9cf1d54434e962d0b7a517966
#
_cell.length_a   1.000
_cell.length_b   1.000
_cell.length_c   1.000
_cell.angle_alpha   90.00
_cell.angle_beta   90.00
_cell.angle_gamma   90.00
#
_symmetry.space_group_name_H-M   'P 1'
#
loop_
_entity.id
_entity.type
_entity.pdbx_description
1 polymer ?
#
loop_
_entity_poly.entity_id
_entity_poly.type
_entity_poly.pdbx_seq_one_letter_code
_entity_poly.pdbx_strand_id
1 'polypeptide(L)'
;MSKANLESYHWETVNDVDFFTNGVTCTDINVKDTVRQLCFQHMVIDIDRDNKKVFPSVKEIYISPEVVNICIPNRMFPNVKNVKSNSKVFKSGKYLVVKSTLRLLNAFGQSEDTPLDGSDFISINEYALDGCKSHEFVNLFSGGKFTTYENSFTGSGFMEQPFVNGLKVFRTQYGTTILDIDENADIVIIPEGKIKFHQLKPAKCVKVSDAKSLYYAARLTPEKLILEPGSSTAEPFDGDDFLKALYGIRSLKTIESHIPQYKTVDGVLYNKDMSALLVCPRGKNGNITIPEGVTKIKEFAFANSKIEKVSFPDTLKKIEKHAFYECSRLKSVDFGNGIEEVGGVNVFAFSSIAKLEIPPQVKTIGDGAFYYCNKLKEVKFNEGLQEIGNDTFSRCDLIKNLDFPETLRYIGNRAFHPGLLRTEDIAVNLKSIPCNLIAAFVKEERSPGTICINVHMDNAADVFDFVIPEYMSHYGFLTTNTAFDMLPDKKAVETLNKAYIFAISTTSRSIAAFKAYRKTRDEKIKKEIQENYLLTALSIIAFMNEDDFIDFLKLVEVRYNKRILNRLQKKGWLPSVSYILQNAKETEKEDFTLS
;
A
#
# COMPACT_ATOMS: atom_id res chain seq x y z
N MET A 1 38.41 -15.52 -11.94
CA MET A 1 39.61 -16.30 -11.50
C MET A 1 40.72 -15.33 -11.12
N SER A 2 41.40 -15.57 -9.97
CA SER A 2 42.53 -14.74 -9.55
C SER A 2 43.76 -15.05 -10.40
N LYS A 3 44.63 -14.06 -10.68
CA LYS A 3 45.86 -14.22 -11.49
C LYS A 3 46.76 -15.40 -11.08
N ALA A 4 46.72 -15.85 -9.83
CA ALA A 4 47.54 -16.96 -9.31
C ALA A 4 47.11 -18.33 -9.82
N ASN A 5 45.91 -18.50 -10.39
CA ASN A 5 45.44 -19.80 -10.90
C ASN A 5 45.68 -20.03 -12.40
N LEU A 6 46.19 -19.04 -13.15
CA LEU A 6 46.41 -19.14 -14.60
C LEU A 6 47.81 -19.71 -14.97
N GLU A 7 48.79 -19.69 -14.05
CA GLU A 7 50.18 -20.14 -14.33
C GLU A 7 50.30 -21.65 -14.57
N SER A 8 49.27 -22.45 -14.24
CA SER A 8 49.27 -23.91 -14.48
C SER A 8 48.59 -24.33 -15.79
N TYR A 9 47.91 -23.39 -16.50
CA TYR A 9 47.21 -23.71 -17.73
C TYR A 9 48.16 -23.61 -18.94
N HIS A 10 48.04 -24.59 -19.84
CA HIS A 10 48.81 -24.65 -21.10
C HIS A 10 47.92 -25.21 -22.23
N TRP A 11 48.36 -25.02 -23.48
CA TRP A 11 47.74 -25.66 -24.62
C TRP A 11 48.28 -27.07 -24.81
N GLU A 12 47.38 -28.05 -24.90
CA GLU A 12 47.66 -29.44 -25.20
C GLU A 12 46.93 -29.82 -26.49
N THR A 13 47.62 -30.43 -27.46
CA THR A 13 47.04 -30.85 -28.73
C THR A 13 46.79 -32.36 -28.70
N VAL A 14 45.54 -32.75 -28.89
CA VAL A 14 45.13 -34.17 -29.00
C VAL A 14 44.23 -34.34 -30.21
N ASN A 15 44.61 -35.14 -31.19
CA ASN A 15 43.82 -35.46 -32.38
C ASN A 15 43.28 -34.23 -33.11
N ASP A 16 44.16 -33.28 -33.43
CA ASP A 16 43.80 -32.02 -34.12
C ASP A 16 42.86 -31.07 -33.35
N VAL A 17 42.79 -31.25 -32.03
CA VAL A 17 42.08 -30.34 -31.10
C VAL A 17 43.09 -29.81 -30.08
N ASP A 18 43.16 -28.49 -29.94
CA ASP A 18 43.94 -27.83 -28.91
C ASP A 18 43.05 -27.53 -27.72
N PHE A 19 43.46 -27.99 -26.54
CA PHE A 19 42.77 -27.78 -25.26
C PHE A 19 43.62 -26.84 -24.39
N PHE A 20 43.02 -25.76 -23.89
CA PHE A 20 43.64 -24.90 -22.88
C PHE A 20 43.28 -25.45 -21.51
N THR A 21 44.25 -26.12 -20.87
CA THR A 21 43.98 -26.99 -19.71
C THR A 21 45.08 -26.93 -18.65
N ASN A 22 44.71 -27.27 -17.42
CA ASN A 22 45.66 -27.58 -16.33
C ASN A 22 45.74 -29.10 -16.05
N GLY A 23 45.34 -29.92 -17.02
CA GLY A 23 45.29 -31.37 -16.89
C GLY A 23 43.97 -31.91 -16.29
N VAL A 24 43.26 -31.12 -15.50
CA VAL A 24 41.98 -31.48 -14.88
C VAL A 24 40.83 -30.71 -15.51
N THR A 25 40.98 -29.39 -15.63
CA THR A 25 39.95 -28.47 -16.17
C THR A 25 40.41 -27.91 -17.52
N CYS A 26 39.56 -28.02 -18.54
CA CYS A 26 39.70 -27.37 -19.83
C CYS A 26 38.80 -26.12 -19.87
N THR A 27 39.40 -24.96 -20.15
CA THR A 27 38.69 -23.68 -20.15
C THR A 27 38.59 -23.03 -21.52
N ASP A 28 39.30 -23.54 -22.54
CA ASP A 28 39.16 -23.11 -23.93
C ASP A 28 39.60 -24.24 -24.88
N ILE A 29 39.10 -24.20 -26.10
CA ILE A 29 39.46 -25.15 -27.16
C ILE A 29 39.63 -24.48 -28.51
N ASN A 30 40.48 -25.09 -29.38
CA ASN A 30 40.50 -24.84 -30.82
C ASN A 30 40.37 -26.16 -31.56
N VAL A 31 39.49 -26.22 -32.55
CA VAL A 31 39.19 -27.45 -33.30
C VAL A 31 39.45 -27.19 -34.78
N LYS A 32 40.33 -28.00 -35.42
CA LYS A 32 40.58 -27.91 -36.85
C LYS A 32 39.34 -28.32 -37.67
N ASP A 33 39.18 -27.76 -38.84
CA ASP A 33 38.02 -27.99 -39.74
C ASP A 33 37.95 -29.46 -40.26
N THR A 34 39.02 -30.21 -40.08
CA THR A 34 39.08 -31.67 -40.42
C THR A 34 38.36 -32.55 -39.38
N VAL A 35 38.23 -32.06 -38.14
CA VAL A 35 37.66 -32.85 -37.04
C VAL A 35 36.15 -32.99 -37.17
N ARG A 36 35.67 -34.24 -37.25
CA ARG A 36 34.26 -34.59 -37.30
C ARG A 36 33.73 -35.15 -35.99
N GLN A 37 34.62 -35.73 -35.17
CA GLN A 37 34.34 -36.26 -33.84
C GLN A 37 35.26 -35.58 -32.82
N LEU A 38 34.68 -34.93 -31.79
CA LEU A 38 35.39 -34.29 -30.70
C LEU A 38 35.33 -35.20 -29.47
N CYS A 39 36.47 -35.46 -28.85
CA CYS A 39 36.56 -36.22 -27.59
C CYS A 39 36.81 -35.28 -26.41
N PHE A 40 35.90 -35.21 -25.48
CA PHE A 40 36.14 -34.62 -24.16
C PHE A 40 36.73 -35.66 -23.19
N GLN A 41 37.95 -35.38 -22.70
CA GLN A 41 38.71 -36.29 -21.85
C GLN A 41 39.13 -35.64 -20.51
N HIS A 42 39.04 -34.35 -20.35
CA HIS A 42 39.34 -33.66 -19.10
C HIS A 42 38.16 -33.83 -18.11
N MET A 43 38.49 -33.96 -16.82
CA MET A 43 37.46 -34.17 -15.78
C MET A 43 36.39 -33.06 -15.80
N VAL A 44 36.79 -31.82 -16.02
CA VAL A 44 35.93 -30.66 -16.09
C VAL A 44 36.16 -29.92 -17.42
N ILE A 45 35.10 -29.70 -18.17
CA ILE A 45 35.06 -28.81 -19.33
C ILE A 45 34.25 -27.60 -18.90
N ASP A 46 34.91 -26.44 -18.77
CA ASP A 46 34.30 -25.20 -18.28
C ASP A 46 34.70 -24.02 -19.16
N ILE A 47 34.14 -24.01 -20.37
CA ILE A 47 34.39 -22.98 -21.37
C ILE A 47 33.39 -21.83 -21.14
N ASP A 48 33.93 -20.62 -21.06
CA ASP A 48 33.14 -19.42 -20.84
C ASP A 48 31.97 -19.31 -21.83
N ARG A 49 30.78 -19.05 -21.32
CA ARG A 49 29.55 -18.91 -22.13
C ARG A 49 29.64 -17.79 -23.16
N ASP A 50 30.44 -16.75 -22.91
CA ASP A 50 30.65 -15.62 -23.82
C ASP A 50 31.68 -15.95 -24.90
N ASN A 51 32.30 -17.13 -24.89
CA ASN A 51 33.20 -17.59 -25.93
C ASN A 51 32.47 -17.71 -27.26
N LYS A 52 32.89 -16.93 -28.26
CA LYS A 52 32.25 -16.82 -29.58
C LYS A 52 32.78 -17.81 -30.61
N LYS A 53 33.67 -18.72 -30.23
CA LYS A 53 34.22 -19.76 -31.13
C LYS A 53 33.10 -20.71 -31.57
N VAL A 54 33.09 -21.04 -32.86
CA VAL A 54 32.13 -21.95 -33.49
C VAL A 54 32.85 -22.97 -34.32
N PHE A 55 32.55 -24.24 -34.11
CA PHE A 55 33.19 -25.37 -34.79
C PHE A 55 32.16 -26.21 -35.59
N PRO A 56 31.77 -25.76 -36.79
CA PRO A 56 30.72 -26.38 -37.57
C PRO A 56 31.11 -27.71 -38.19
N SER A 57 32.42 -28.06 -38.17
CA SER A 57 32.93 -29.34 -38.69
C SER A 57 32.55 -30.51 -37.79
N VAL A 58 32.40 -30.27 -36.46
CA VAL A 58 32.12 -31.31 -35.46
C VAL A 58 30.67 -31.83 -35.65
N LYS A 59 30.55 -33.13 -35.81
CA LYS A 59 29.24 -33.83 -36.01
C LYS A 59 28.88 -34.74 -34.83
N GLU A 60 29.87 -35.17 -34.08
CA GLU A 60 29.70 -36.07 -32.94
C GLU A 60 30.60 -35.64 -31.78
N ILE A 61 30.11 -35.79 -30.54
CA ILE A 61 30.87 -35.59 -29.32
C ILE A 61 30.98 -36.92 -28.60
N TYR A 62 32.19 -37.30 -28.27
CA TYR A 62 32.49 -38.43 -27.38
C TYR A 62 32.88 -37.91 -26.00
N ILE A 63 32.29 -38.48 -24.94
CA ILE A 63 32.59 -38.11 -23.55
C ILE A 63 33.23 -39.28 -22.84
N SER A 64 34.49 -39.12 -22.44
CA SER A 64 35.28 -40.12 -21.73
C SER A 64 34.74 -40.38 -20.30
N PRO A 65 35.11 -41.56 -19.72
CA PRO A 65 34.62 -41.96 -18.38
C PRO A 65 34.97 -40.97 -17.26
N GLU A 66 36.07 -40.24 -17.41
CA GLU A 66 36.62 -39.30 -16.42
C GLU A 66 35.81 -38.00 -16.31
N VAL A 67 35.05 -37.64 -17.34
CA VAL A 67 34.36 -36.36 -17.43
C VAL A 67 33.18 -36.33 -16.47
N VAL A 68 33.18 -35.39 -15.53
CA VAL A 68 32.13 -35.21 -14.52
C VAL A 68 31.35 -33.90 -14.66
N ASN A 69 31.91 -32.91 -15.37
CA ASN A 69 31.21 -31.65 -15.62
C ASN A 69 31.49 -31.12 -17.03
N ILE A 70 30.44 -30.63 -17.70
CA ILE A 70 30.54 -29.94 -19.01
C ILE A 70 29.71 -28.68 -18.96
N CYS A 71 30.39 -27.53 -19.11
CA CYS A 71 29.80 -26.21 -19.39
C CYS A 71 30.45 -25.70 -20.68
N ILE A 72 29.68 -25.60 -21.74
CA ILE A 72 30.14 -25.14 -23.05
C ILE A 72 29.11 -24.14 -23.65
N PRO A 73 29.55 -23.15 -24.44
CA PRO A 73 28.66 -22.29 -25.20
C PRO A 73 27.74 -23.11 -26.12
N ASN A 74 26.44 -22.90 -26.04
CA ASN A 74 25.49 -23.73 -26.76
C ASN A 74 25.64 -23.64 -28.29
N ARG A 75 26.08 -22.50 -28.83
CA ARG A 75 26.32 -22.29 -30.26
C ARG A 75 27.67 -22.81 -30.77
N MET A 76 28.53 -23.30 -29.86
CA MET A 76 29.90 -23.70 -30.20
C MET A 76 29.94 -24.86 -31.22
N PHE A 77 28.98 -25.76 -31.13
CA PHE A 77 28.91 -26.96 -31.98
C PHE A 77 27.56 -27.09 -32.71
N PRO A 78 27.27 -26.23 -33.68
CA PRO A 78 25.93 -26.12 -34.27
C PRO A 78 25.49 -27.36 -35.07
N ASN A 79 26.42 -28.22 -35.45
CA ASN A 79 26.12 -29.35 -36.35
C ASN A 79 26.25 -30.71 -35.65
N VAL A 80 26.35 -30.75 -34.35
CA VAL A 80 26.43 -32.02 -33.60
C VAL A 80 25.05 -32.71 -33.66
N LYS A 81 25.07 -33.99 -34.06
CA LYS A 81 23.90 -34.86 -34.21
C LYS A 81 23.84 -35.98 -33.17
N ASN A 82 24.96 -36.26 -32.50
CA ASN A 82 25.05 -37.40 -31.61
C ASN A 82 26.08 -37.13 -30.51
N VAL A 83 25.76 -37.58 -29.30
CA VAL A 83 26.65 -37.63 -28.15
C VAL A 83 26.84 -39.08 -27.73
N LYS A 84 28.08 -39.60 -27.78
CA LYS A 84 28.45 -40.91 -27.25
C LYS A 84 29.12 -40.69 -25.91
N SER A 85 28.64 -41.30 -24.85
CA SER A 85 29.16 -41.07 -23.50
C SER A 85 29.45 -42.37 -22.78
N ASN A 86 30.69 -42.52 -22.30
CA ASN A 86 31.09 -43.52 -21.33
C ASN A 86 31.13 -42.93 -19.90
N SER A 87 30.87 -41.64 -19.73
CA SER A 87 30.79 -40.99 -18.42
C SER A 87 29.63 -41.55 -17.58
N LYS A 88 29.85 -41.59 -16.26
CA LYS A 88 28.79 -41.91 -15.30
C LYS A 88 27.72 -40.80 -15.19
N VAL A 89 28.07 -39.57 -15.61
CA VAL A 89 27.25 -38.36 -15.42
C VAL A 89 26.37 -38.08 -16.63
N PHE A 90 26.86 -38.31 -17.86
CA PHE A 90 26.18 -37.91 -19.10
C PHE A 90 25.55 -39.08 -19.85
N LYS A 91 24.36 -38.83 -20.45
CA LYS A 91 23.64 -39.79 -21.27
C LYS A 91 24.17 -39.79 -22.70
N SER A 92 24.23 -40.94 -23.35
CA SER A 92 24.38 -40.99 -24.82
C SER A 92 23.04 -40.68 -25.49
N GLY A 93 23.02 -39.98 -26.64
CA GLY A 93 21.83 -39.62 -27.38
C GLY A 93 22.03 -38.41 -28.30
N LYS A 94 20.97 -37.79 -28.70
CA LYS A 94 21.01 -36.62 -29.61
C LYS A 94 21.50 -35.35 -28.93
N TYR A 95 21.35 -35.25 -27.62
CA TYR A 95 21.55 -34.03 -26.83
C TYR A 95 22.53 -34.26 -25.69
N LEU A 96 23.08 -33.20 -25.15
CA LEU A 96 23.86 -33.26 -23.92
C LEU A 96 22.92 -33.26 -22.71
N VAL A 97 22.78 -34.41 -22.06
CA VAL A 97 21.83 -34.63 -20.95
C VAL A 97 22.51 -35.24 -19.75
N VAL A 98 22.21 -34.74 -18.55
CA VAL A 98 22.70 -35.32 -17.28
C VAL A 98 21.84 -36.54 -16.92
N LYS A 99 22.47 -37.71 -16.69
CA LYS A 99 21.77 -38.99 -16.41
C LYS A 99 20.90 -38.95 -15.16
N SER A 100 21.41 -38.44 -14.05
CA SER A 100 20.75 -38.49 -12.75
C SER A 100 19.51 -37.58 -12.64
N THR A 101 19.51 -36.45 -13.35
CA THR A 101 18.46 -35.43 -13.28
C THR A 101 17.63 -35.35 -14.55
N LEU A 102 18.02 -36.07 -15.60
CA LEU A 102 17.45 -35.94 -16.96
C LEU A 102 17.33 -34.47 -17.39
N ARG A 103 18.40 -33.69 -17.08
CA ARG A 103 18.46 -32.27 -17.40
C ARG A 103 19.21 -32.04 -18.71
N LEU A 104 18.55 -31.38 -19.65
CA LEU A 104 19.14 -30.94 -20.92
C LEU A 104 20.11 -29.80 -20.65
N LEU A 105 21.35 -29.93 -21.06
CA LEU A 105 22.38 -28.89 -20.98
C LEU A 105 22.63 -28.22 -22.33
N ASN A 106 22.50 -28.96 -23.45
CA ASN A 106 22.68 -28.43 -24.79
C ASN A 106 21.91 -29.27 -25.80
N ALA A 107 21.07 -28.61 -26.60
CA ALA A 107 20.32 -29.24 -27.70
C ALA A 107 21.06 -29.16 -29.04
N PHE A 108 22.17 -28.43 -29.09
CA PHE A 108 22.94 -28.13 -30.31
C PHE A 108 22.10 -27.40 -31.37
N GLY A 109 22.61 -27.25 -32.58
CA GLY A 109 21.96 -26.53 -33.67
C GLY A 109 20.98 -27.39 -34.48
N GLN A 110 19.91 -27.88 -33.85
CA GLN A 110 18.85 -28.60 -34.56
C GLN A 110 18.18 -27.66 -35.58
N SER A 111 17.81 -28.19 -36.75
CA SER A 111 17.12 -27.42 -37.82
C SER A 111 15.68 -27.12 -37.44
N GLU A 112 15.07 -26.12 -38.13
CA GLU A 112 13.66 -25.76 -37.95
C GLU A 112 12.71 -26.93 -38.18
N ASP A 113 13.03 -27.77 -39.21
CA ASP A 113 12.21 -28.93 -39.61
C ASP A 113 12.36 -30.15 -38.67
N THR A 114 13.25 -30.07 -37.66
CA THR A 114 13.52 -31.19 -36.77
C THR A 114 12.99 -30.91 -35.38
N PRO A 115 11.82 -31.46 -34.99
CA PRO A 115 11.31 -31.34 -33.64
C PRO A 115 12.30 -31.91 -32.62
N LEU A 116 12.38 -31.27 -31.43
CA LEU A 116 13.13 -31.78 -30.30
C LEU A 116 12.39 -32.95 -29.66
N ASP A 117 13.06 -34.09 -29.48
CA ASP A 117 12.49 -35.22 -28.77
C ASP A 117 12.60 -35.01 -27.25
N GLY A 118 11.48 -34.70 -26.63
CA GLY A 118 11.37 -34.44 -25.20
C GLY A 118 11.35 -35.70 -24.33
N SER A 119 11.44 -36.90 -24.90
CA SER A 119 11.50 -38.18 -24.14
C SER A 119 12.82 -38.36 -23.39
N ASP A 120 13.88 -37.68 -23.82
CA ASP A 120 15.23 -37.81 -23.29
C ASP A 120 15.51 -37.01 -22.02
N PHE A 121 14.67 -36.00 -21.70
CA PHE A 121 14.89 -35.10 -20.58
C PHE A 121 13.57 -34.60 -19.96
N ILE A 122 13.62 -34.18 -18.69
CA ILE A 122 12.48 -33.65 -17.94
C ILE A 122 12.71 -32.20 -17.50
N SER A 123 13.88 -31.65 -17.76
CA SER A 123 14.20 -30.26 -17.46
C SER A 123 15.16 -29.66 -18.48
N ILE A 124 14.98 -28.36 -18.78
CA ILE A 124 15.81 -27.59 -19.72
C ILE A 124 16.61 -26.57 -18.91
N ASN A 125 17.95 -26.69 -18.97
CA ASN A 125 18.85 -25.77 -18.28
C ASN A 125 18.84 -24.37 -18.93
N GLU A 126 19.40 -23.39 -18.22
CA GLU A 126 19.61 -22.06 -18.78
C GLU A 126 20.41 -22.15 -20.09
N TYR A 127 19.93 -21.42 -21.11
CA TYR A 127 20.53 -21.36 -22.46
C TYR A 127 20.68 -22.69 -23.20
N ALA A 128 20.12 -23.78 -22.69
CA ALA A 128 20.29 -25.11 -23.29
C ALA A 128 19.76 -25.21 -24.74
N LEU A 129 18.92 -24.29 -25.16
CA LEU A 129 18.38 -24.19 -26.51
C LEU A 129 19.02 -23.06 -27.33
N ASP A 130 19.99 -22.32 -26.81
CA ASP A 130 20.61 -21.22 -27.55
C ASP A 130 21.29 -21.71 -28.82
N GLY A 131 20.93 -21.12 -29.98
CA GLY A 131 21.38 -21.55 -31.29
C GLY A 131 20.66 -22.77 -31.88
N CYS A 132 19.73 -23.40 -31.13
CA CYS A 132 18.83 -24.41 -31.64
C CYS A 132 17.70 -23.74 -32.43
N LYS A 133 17.52 -24.08 -33.70
CA LYS A 133 16.50 -23.50 -34.60
C LYS A 133 15.14 -24.15 -34.48
N SER A 134 15.05 -25.36 -33.91
CA SER A 134 13.79 -26.02 -33.67
C SER A 134 12.88 -25.18 -32.74
N HIS A 135 11.59 -25.21 -33.02
CA HIS A 135 10.55 -24.49 -32.28
C HIS A 135 9.41 -25.43 -31.82
N GLU A 136 9.61 -26.75 -31.95
CA GLU A 136 8.63 -27.77 -31.60
C GLU A 136 9.26 -28.86 -30.74
N PHE A 137 8.48 -29.38 -29.79
CA PHE A 137 8.81 -30.61 -29.06
C PHE A 137 7.83 -31.70 -29.43
N VAL A 138 8.37 -32.92 -29.62
CA VAL A 138 7.61 -34.16 -29.70
C VAL A 138 7.94 -35.06 -28.51
N ASN A 139 7.07 -36.02 -28.21
CA ASN A 139 7.29 -37.03 -27.16
C ASN A 139 7.70 -36.46 -25.79
N LEU A 140 7.04 -35.36 -25.38
CA LEU A 140 7.33 -34.82 -24.05
C LEU A 140 7.12 -35.89 -22.97
N PHE A 141 8.09 -36.02 -22.05
CA PHE A 141 8.07 -37.03 -21.00
C PHE A 141 6.76 -37.03 -20.23
N SER A 142 6.01 -38.12 -20.25
CA SER A 142 4.66 -38.25 -19.70
C SER A 142 4.63 -38.55 -18.19
N GLY A 143 5.76 -38.91 -17.59
CA GLY A 143 5.83 -39.42 -16.23
C GLY A 143 6.19 -38.42 -15.14
N GLY A 144 6.16 -37.10 -15.41
CA GLY A 144 6.59 -36.15 -14.39
C GLY A 144 6.46 -34.68 -14.76
N LYS A 145 6.87 -33.83 -13.82
CA LYS A 145 6.82 -32.37 -13.95
C LYS A 145 7.93 -31.87 -14.86
N PHE A 146 7.59 -31.46 -16.09
CA PHE A 146 8.55 -30.79 -16.98
C PHE A 146 8.93 -29.41 -16.43
N THR A 147 10.23 -29.14 -16.29
CA THR A 147 10.73 -27.89 -15.72
C THR A 147 11.65 -27.15 -16.68
N THR A 148 11.51 -25.83 -16.68
CA THR A 148 12.39 -24.88 -17.38
C THR A 148 13.03 -23.93 -16.39
N TYR A 149 14.30 -23.61 -16.60
CA TYR A 149 15.02 -22.60 -15.84
C TYR A 149 14.89 -21.23 -16.51
N GLU A 150 15.34 -20.20 -15.85
CA GLU A 150 15.46 -18.86 -16.43
C GLU A 150 16.33 -18.93 -17.69
N ASN A 151 15.98 -18.16 -18.73
CA ASN A 151 16.72 -18.14 -20.00
C ASN A 151 16.83 -19.47 -20.77
N SER A 152 16.08 -20.53 -20.41
CA SER A 152 16.12 -21.83 -21.11
C SER A 152 15.87 -21.72 -22.62
N PHE A 153 15.02 -20.81 -23.04
CA PHE A 153 14.61 -20.60 -24.43
C PHE A 153 15.35 -19.47 -25.16
N THR A 154 16.19 -18.73 -24.46
CA THR A 154 16.93 -17.59 -25.04
C THR A 154 17.77 -18.03 -26.22
N GLY A 155 17.69 -17.28 -27.34
CA GLY A 155 18.44 -17.52 -28.58
C GLY A 155 17.98 -18.76 -29.38
N SER A 156 16.83 -19.32 -29.07
CA SER A 156 16.27 -20.50 -29.76
C SER A 156 15.21 -20.15 -30.79
N GLY A 157 14.90 -21.08 -31.69
CA GLY A 157 13.79 -20.97 -32.65
C GLY A 157 12.44 -20.76 -31.97
N PHE A 158 12.26 -21.19 -30.72
CA PHE A 158 11.07 -20.87 -29.94
C PHE A 158 10.89 -19.38 -29.72
N MET A 159 11.96 -18.61 -29.62
CA MET A 159 11.94 -17.15 -29.47
C MET A 159 11.82 -16.43 -30.83
N GLU A 160 12.08 -17.11 -31.93
CA GLU A 160 11.94 -16.58 -33.30
C GLU A 160 10.51 -16.71 -33.86
N GLN A 161 9.64 -17.52 -33.21
CA GLN A 161 8.24 -17.64 -33.58
C GLN A 161 7.51 -16.28 -33.60
N PRO A 162 6.52 -16.10 -34.47
CA PRO A 162 5.69 -14.91 -34.45
C PRO A 162 4.87 -14.83 -33.13
N PHE A 163 4.54 -13.61 -32.71
CA PHE A 163 3.58 -13.43 -31.63
C PHE A 163 2.18 -13.84 -32.11
N VAL A 164 1.50 -14.58 -31.27
CA VAL A 164 0.08 -14.94 -31.46
C VAL A 164 -0.70 -14.42 -30.25
N ASN A 165 -1.70 -13.60 -30.49
CA ASN A 165 -2.45 -12.93 -29.42
C ASN A 165 -1.56 -12.13 -28.44
N GLY A 166 -0.50 -11.52 -28.96
CA GLY A 166 0.48 -10.76 -28.17
C GLY A 166 1.46 -11.62 -27.35
N LEU A 167 1.49 -12.94 -27.58
CA LEU A 167 2.31 -13.88 -26.81
C LEU A 167 3.13 -14.79 -27.72
N LYS A 168 4.33 -15.13 -27.29
CA LYS A 168 5.03 -16.36 -27.70
C LYS A 168 4.85 -17.38 -26.60
N VAL A 169 4.37 -18.56 -26.93
CA VAL A 169 4.01 -19.58 -25.93
C VAL A 169 4.62 -20.94 -26.25
N PHE A 170 4.96 -21.65 -25.19
CA PHE A 170 5.28 -23.07 -25.21
C PHE A 170 4.22 -23.81 -24.40
N ARG A 171 3.54 -24.77 -25.07
CA ARG A 171 2.44 -25.53 -24.47
C ARG A 171 2.84 -26.98 -24.20
N THR A 172 2.44 -27.47 -23.04
CA THR A 172 2.59 -28.87 -22.63
C THR A 172 1.25 -29.36 -22.08
N GLN A 173 1.11 -30.66 -21.90
CA GLN A 173 -0.06 -31.23 -21.20
C GLN A 173 -0.18 -30.75 -19.72
N TYR A 174 0.86 -30.13 -19.14
CA TYR A 174 0.90 -29.63 -17.75
C TYR A 174 0.64 -28.12 -17.63
N GLY A 175 0.48 -27.42 -18.74
CA GLY A 175 0.21 -25.98 -18.78
C GLY A 175 0.94 -25.25 -19.89
N THR A 176 0.80 -23.94 -19.89
CA THR A 176 1.38 -23.02 -20.87
C THR A 176 2.53 -22.23 -20.24
N THR A 177 3.68 -22.19 -20.90
CA THR A 177 4.77 -21.27 -20.57
C THR A 177 4.74 -20.12 -21.57
N ILE A 178 4.59 -18.89 -21.06
CA ILE A 178 4.72 -17.67 -21.85
C ILE A 178 6.21 -17.37 -21.98
N LEU A 179 6.72 -17.44 -23.19
CA LEU A 179 8.14 -17.23 -23.52
C LEU A 179 8.47 -15.74 -23.62
N ASP A 180 7.58 -15.01 -24.31
CA ASP A 180 7.73 -13.58 -24.53
C ASP A 180 6.38 -12.90 -24.70
N ILE A 181 6.34 -11.58 -24.48
CA ILE A 181 5.17 -10.73 -24.57
C ILE A 181 5.49 -9.58 -25.52
N ASP A 182 4.61 -9.34 -26.48
CA ASP A 182 4.72 -8.21 -27.39
C ASP A 182 4.26 -6.92 -26.68
N GLU A 183 5.22 -6.05 -26.36
CA GLU A 183 4.96 -4.77 -25.70
C GLU A 183 4.15 -3.80 -26.57
N ASN A 184 4.12 -4.03 -27.89
CA ASN A 184 3.38 -3.22 -28.86
C ASN A 184 2.03 -3.82 -29.26
N ALA A 185 1.68 -4.99 -28.73
CA ALA A 185 0.38 -5.59 -28.98
C ALA A 185 -0.76 -4.70 -28.46
N ASP A 186 -1.77 -4.49 -29.29
CA ASP A 186 -2.99 -3.79 -28.86
C ASP A 186 -3.68 -4.53 -27.73
N ILE A 187 -3.68 -5.86 -27.78
CA ILE A 187 -4.28 -6.74 -26.77
C ILE A 187 -3.41 -7.98 -26.58
N VAL A 188 -3.09 -8.30 -25.33
CA VAL A 188 -2.47 -9.56 -24.94
C VAL A 188 -3.55 -10.49 -24.38
N ILE A 189 -3.73 -11.69 -24.98
CA ILE A 189 -4.73 -12.67 -24.54
C ILE A 189 -4.05 -13.74 -23.70
N ILE A 190 -4.37 -13.77 -22.40
CA ILE A 190 -3.85 -14.79 -21.48
C ILE A 190 -4.61 -16.11 -21.70
N PRO A 191 -3.92 -17.24 -21.96
CA PRO A 191 -4.55 -18.55 -22.08
C PRO A 191 -5.20 -18.99 -20.77
N GLU A 192 -6.24 -19.83 -20.87
CA GLU A 192 -6.83 -20.49 -19.71
C GLU A 192 -5.85 -21.49 -19.06
N GLY A 193 -6.05 -21.74 -17.76
CA GLY A 193 -5.37 -22.78 -17.03
C GLY A 193 -4.04 -22.37 -16.38
N LYS A 194 -3.15 -23.35 -16.23
CA LYS A 194 -1.88 -23.15 -15.50
C LYS A 194 -0.82 -22.49 -16.38
N ILE A 195 -0.32 -21.35 -15.93
CA ILE A 195 0.64 -20.53 -16.67
C ILE A 195 1.95 -20.36 -15.90
N LYS A 196 3.06 -20.36 -16.64
CA LYS A 196 4.38 -19.92 -16.20
C LYS A 196 4.87 -18.82 -17.13
N PHE A 197 5.65 -17.91 -16.59
CA PHE A 197 6.36 -16.88 -17.38
C PHE A 197 7.83 -17.21 -17.44
N HIS A 198 8.38 -17.17 -18.64
CA HIS A 198 9.82 -17.19 -18.88
C HIS A 198 10.38 -15.77 -18.78
N GLN A 199 9.72 -14.80 -19.42
CA GLN A 199 9.98 -13.38 -19.26
C GLN A 199 8.68 -12.67 -18.91
N LEU A 200 8.79 -11.62 -18.05
CA LEU A 200 7.68 -10.75 -17.69
C LEU A 200 7.92 -9.38 -18.31
N LYS A 201 6.98 -8.95 -19.15
CA LYS A 201 6.93 -7.61 -19.70
C LYS A 201 5.55 -7.00 -19.46
N PRO A 202 5.44 -5.67 -19.31
CA PRO A 202 4.15 -5.02 -19.15
C PRO A 202 3.32 -5.13 -20.42
N ALA A 203 1.98 -5.18 -20.27
CA ALA A 203 1.04 -5.14 -21.37
C ALA A 203 -0.07 -4.14 -21.09
N LYS A 204 -0.31 -3.19 -22.00
CA LYS A 204 -1.29 -2.11 -21.80
C LYS A 204 -2.72 -2.62 -21.65
N CYS A 205 -3.10 -3.57 -22.50
CA CYS A 205 -4.42 -4.18 -22.50
C CYS A 205 -4.30 -5.70 -22.43
N VAL A 206 -4.97 -6.29 -21.45
CA VAL A 206 -4.95 -7.75 -21.24
C VAL A 206 -6.37 -8.28 -21.28
N LYS A 207 -6.56 -9.38 -22.01
CA LYS A 207 -7.82 -10.14 -22.08
C LYS A 207 -7.65 -11.45 -21.32
N VAL A 208 -8.65 -11.80 -20.51
CA VAL A 208 -8.72 -13.04 -19.73
C VAL A 208 -10.10 -13.67 -19.88
N SER A 209 -10.15 -15.01 -19.84
CA SER A 209 -11.40 -15.77 -19.94
C SER A 209 -11.67 -16.70 -18.74
N ASP A 210 -10.83 -16.65 -17.70
CA ASP A 210 -11.07 -17.35 -16.44
C ASP A 210 -10.53 -16.55 -15.25
N ALA A 211 -11.05 -16.82 -14.04
CA ALA A 211 -10.67 -16.11 -12.83
C ALA A 211 -9.20 -16.35 -12.41
N LYS A 212 -8.63 -17.53 -12.69
CA LYS A 212 -7.20 -17.82 -12.42
C LYS A 212 -6.27 -16.97 -13.26
N SER A 213 -6.66 -16.70 -14.51
CA SER A 213 -5.87 -15.88 -15.43
C SER A 213 -5.72 -14.45 -14.97
N LEU A 214 -6.60 -13.94 -14.08
CA LEU A 214 -6.44 -12.62 -13.45
C LEU A 214 -5.16 -12.51 -12.62
N TYR A 215 -4.78 -13.56 -11.90
CA TYR A 215 -3.53 -13.56 -11.13
C TYR A 215 -2.31 -13.38 -12.05
N TYR A 216 -2.35 -13.98 -13.23
CA TYR A 216 -1.30 -13.83 -14.23
C TYR A 216 -1.36 -12.47 -14.92
N ALA A 217 -2.57 -12.00 -15.26
CA ALA A 217 -2.79 -10.67 -15.85
C ALA A 217 -2.26 -9.56 -14.94
N ALA A 218 -2.45 -9.66 -13.63
CA ALA A 218 -1.97 -8.69 -12.64
C ALA A 218 -0.44 -8.47 -12.72
N ARG A 219 0.32 -9.51 -13.07
CA ARG A 219 1.78 -9.44 -13.20
C ARG A 219 2.23 -8.63 -14.43
N LEU A 220 1.35 -8.46 -15.43
CA LEU A 220 1.59 -7.69 -16.64
C LEU A 220 1.26 -6.20 -16.47
N THR A 221 0.81 -5.79 -15.30
CA THR A 221 0.48 -4.40 -14.94
C THR A 221 -0.41 -3.67 -15.97
N PRO A 222 -1.56 -4.27 -16.41
CA PRO A 222 -2.37 -3.68 -17.46
C PRO A 222 -3.06 -2.39 -17.02
N GLU A 223 -3.25 -1.49 -17.98
CA GLU A 223 -4.11 -0.31 -17.81
C GLU A 223 -5.58 -0.62 -18.15
N LYS A 224 -5.79 -1.56 -19.09
CA LYS A 224 -7.12 -2.04 -19.48
C LYS A 224 -7.20 -3.55 -19.32
N LEU A 225 -8.31 -4.04 -18.75
CA LEU A 225 -8.62 -5.45 -18.62
C LEU A 225 -9.93 -5.76 -19.35
N ILE A 226 -9.94 -6.81 -20.16
CA ILE A 226 -11.12 -7.32 -20.86
C ILE A 226 -11.46 -8.69 -20.28
N LEU A 227 -12.69 -8.84 -19.78
CA LEU A 227 -13.23 -10.08 -19.26
C LEU A 227 -14.12 -10.74 -20.31
N GLU A 228 -13.74 -11.95 -20.74
CA GLU A 228 -14.49 -12.72 -21.73
C GLU A 228 -15.08 -13.99 -21.10
N PRO A 229 -16.18 -14.51 -21.63
CA PRO A 229 -16.65 -15.85 -21.29
C PRO A 229 -15.59 -16.90 -21.64
N GLY A 230 -15.25 -17.76 -20.68
CA GLY A 230 -14.31 -18.85 -20.87
C GLY A 230 -14.94 -20.12 -21.39
N SER A 231 -14.13 -21.18 -21.54
CA SER A 231 -14.57 -22.52 -21.85
C SER A 231 -15.42 -23.11 -20.71
N SER A 232 -16.09 -24.23 -20.95
CA SER A 232 -16.87 -24.92 -19.90
C SER A 232 -16.04 -25.42 -18.72
N THR A 233 -14.72 -25.49 -18.87
CA THR A 233 -13.75 -25.87 -17.82
C THR A 233 -13.06 -24.69 -17.18
N ALA A 234 -13.34 -23.46 -17.66
CA ALA A 234 -12.79 -22.24 -17.09
C ALA A 234 -13.35 -21.98 -15.70
N GLU A 235 -12.50 -21.45 -14.80
CA GLU A 235 -12.95 -21.02 -13.47
C GLU A 235 -13.81 -19.76 -13.63
N PRO A 236 -15.06 -19.76 -13.12
CA PRO A 236 -15.96 -18.64 -13.33
C PRO A 236 -15.48 -17.36 -12.65
N PHE A 237 -15.84 -16.21 -13.22
CA PHE A 237 -15.64 -14.92 -12.60
C PHE A 237 -16.76 -14.66 -11.59
N ASP A 238 -16.64 -15.21 -10.39
CA ASP A 238 -17.62 -15.02 -9.34
C ASP A 238 -16.97 -14.91 -7.95
N GLY A 239 -17.77 -14.49 -6.97
CA GLY A 239 -17.37 -14.41 -5.57
C GLY A 239 -16.38 -13.29 -5.24
N ASP A 240 -16.04 -13.25 -3.94
CA ASP A 240 -15.19 -12.20 -3.38
C ASP A 240 -13.72 -12.32 -3.82
N ASP A 241 -13.23 -13.52 -4.12
CA ASP A 241 -11.83 -13.72 -4.52
C ASP A 241 -11.56 -13.16 -5.92
N PHE A 242 -12.54 -13.27 -6.84
CA PHE A 242 -12.51 -12.59 -8.12
C PHE A 242 -12.40 -11.08 -7.95
N LEU A 243 -13.26 -10.46 -7.12
CA LEU A 243 -13.23 -9.03 -6.85
C LEU A 243 -11.89 -8.61 -6.20
N LYS A 244 -11.37 -9.38 -5.24
CA LYS A 244 -10.05 -9.14 -4.63
C LYS A 244 -8.91 -9.19 -5.66
N ALA A 245 -8.96 -10.12 -6.61
CA ALA A 245 -7.97 -10.20 -7.67
C ALA A 245 -7.97 -8.93 -8.54
N LEU A 246 -9.15 -8.39 -8.88
CA LEU A 246 -9.27 -7.11 -9.60
C LEU A 246 -8.69 -5.94 -8.80
N TYR A 247 -8.95 -5.86 -7.49
CA TYR A 247 -8.35 -4.85 -6.62
C TYR A 247 -6.83 -4.93 -6.57
N GLY A 248 -6.25 -6.11 -6.75
CA GLY A 248 -4.82 -6.33 -6.79
C GLY A 248 -4.10 -5.61 -7.94
N ILE A 249 -4.79 -5.30 -9.03
CA ILE A 249 -4.20 -4.70 -10.23
C ILE A 249 -4.12 -3.17 -10.09
N ARG A 250 -2.99 -2.68 -9.56
CA ARG A 250 -2.80 -1.25 -9.24
C ARG A 250 -2.75 -0.32 -10.45
N SER A 251 -2.32 -0.81 -11.59
CA SER A 251 -2.20 -0.06 -12.86
C SER A 251 -3.54 0.12 -13.57
N LEU A 252 -4.54 -0.69 -13.23
CA LEU A 252 -5.79 -0.80 -13.96
C LEU A 252 -6.58 0.51 -13.93
N LYS A 253 -6.94 1.02 -15.12
CA LYS A 253 -7.73 2.24 -15.32
C LYS A 253 -9.13 1.94 -15.84
N THR A 254 -9.29 0.82 -16.56
CA THR A 254 -10.53 0.47 -17.27
C THR A 254 -10.77 -1.03 -17.23
N ILE A 255 -11.99 -1.43 -16.90
CA ILE A 255 -12.49 -2.78 -17.06
C ILE A 255 -13.53 -2.76 -18.17
N GLU A 256 -13.45 -3.72 -19.09
CA GLU A 256 -14.48 -4.05 -20.06
C GLU A 256 -14.94 -5.49 -19.81
N SER A 257 -16.23 -5.76 -19.80
CA SER A 257 -16.76 -7.08 -19.51
C SER A 257 -17.78 -7.51 -20.57
N HIS A 258 -17.55 -8.69 -21.14
CA HIS A 258 -18.49 -9.40 -21.99
C HIS A 258 -19.16 -10.57 -21.24
N ILE A 259 -18.92 -10.66 -19.93
CA ILE A 259 -19.54 -11.66 -19.06
C ILE A 259 -20.99 -11.27 -18.78
N PRO A 260 -21.99 -12.15 -19.03
CA PRO A 260 -23.40 -11.82 -18.90
C PRO A 260 -23.87 -11.38 -17.51
N GLN A 261 -23.11 -11.73 -16.45
CA GLN A 261 -23.39 -11.39 -15.05
C GLN A 261 -22.93 -9.98 -14.67
N TYR A 262 -22.16 -9.32 -15.54
CA TYR A 262 -21.57 -8.01 -15.25
C TYR A 262 -21.85 -7.01 -16.35
N LYS A 263 -21.82 -5.74 -15.98
CA LYS A 263 -21.83 -4.58 -16.89
C LYS A 263 -20.69 -3.65 -16.55
N THR A 264 -20.26 -2.89 -17.52
CA THR A 264 -19.26 -1.83 -17.32
C THR A 264 -19.76 -0.50 -17.85
N VAL A 265 -19.59 0.54 -17.05
CA VAL A 265 -19.85 1.94 -17.45
C VAL A 265 -18.60 2.73 -17.10
N ASP A 266 -18.07 3.46 -18.06
CA ASP A 266 -16.81 4.22 -17.90
C ASP A 266 -15.66 3.41 -17.31
N GLY A 267 -15.60 2.11 -17.63
CA GLY A 267 -14.55 1.22 -17.12
C GLY A 267 -14.70 0.80 -15.65
N VAL A 268 -15.82 1.09 -15.02
CA VAL A 268 -16.21 0.63 -13.67
C VAL A 268 -17.10 -0.59 -13.80
N LEU A 269 -16.91 -1.58 -12.93
CA LEU A 269 -17.64 -2.86 -12.98
C LEU A 269 -18.86 -2.84 -12.06
N TYR A 270 -19.99 -3.25 -12.60
CA TYR A 270 -21.27 -3.39 -11.92
C TYR A 270 -21.81 -4.81 -12.07
N ASN A 271 -22.77 -5.18 -11.22
CA ASN A 271 -23.57 -6.39 -11.45
C ASN A 271 -24.51 -6.23 -12.65
N LYS A 272 -25.15 -7.34 -13.06
CA LYS A 272 -25.96 -7.42 -14.28
C LYS A 272 -27.05 -6.38 -14.40
N ASP A 273 -27.79 -6.12 -13.33
CA ASP A 273 -28.92 -5.20 -13.26
C ASP A 273 -28.53 -3.75 -12.91
N MET A 274 -27.25 -3.47 -12.75
CA MET A 274 -26.70 -2.19 -12.38
C MET A 274 -27.12 -1.70 -10.98
N SER A 275 -27.65 -2.57 -10.12
CA SER A 275 -28.04 -2.19 -8.75
C SER A 275 -26.85 -2.09 -7.79
N ALA A 276 -25.73 -2.72 -8.11
CA ALA A 276 -24.53 -2.71 -7.28
C ALA A 276 -23.26 -2.34 -8.07
N LEU A 277 -22.51 -1.37 -7.58
CA LEU A 277 -21.16 -1.07 -8.03
C LEU A 277 -20.20 -2.03 -7.33
N LEU A 278 -19.46 -2.82 -8.12
CA LEU A 278 -18.58 -3.88 -7.63
C LEU A 278 -17.12 -3.43 -7.50
N VAL A 279 -16.55 -2.86 -8.58
CA VAL A 279 -15.12 -2.45 -8.62
C VAL A 279 -14.94 -1.22 -9.49
N CYS A 280 -14.33 -0.20 -8.91
CA CYS A 280 -13.69 0.90 -9.64
C CYS A 280 -12.18 0.60 -9.71
N PRO A 281 -11.57 0.58 -10.91
CA PRO A 281 -10.15 0.32 -11.07
C PRO A 281 -9.26 1.29 -10.26
N ARG A 282 -8.22 0.78 -9.62
CA ARG A 282 -7.33 1.58 -8.74
C ARG A 282 -6.57 2.68 -9.47
N GLY A 283 -6.24 2.47 -10.75
CA GLY A 283 -5.59 3.46 -11.60
C GLY A 283 -6.53 4.51 -12.18
N LYS A 284 -7.86 4.35 -12.02
CA LYS A 284 -8.85 5.32 -12.49
C LYS A 284 -8.72 6.62 -11.72
N ASN A 285 -8.76 7.75 -12.44
CA ASN A 285 -8.56 9.09 -11.90
C ASN A 285 -9.71 10.03 -12.27
N GLY A 286 -9.66 11.25 -11.74
CA GLY A 286 -10.64 12.30 -12.03
C GLY A 286 -11.96 12.14 -11.28
N ASN A 287 -13.04 12.65 -11.87
CA ASN A 287 -14.35 12.68 -11.25
C ASN A 287 -15.20 11.50 -11.72
N ILE A 288 -15.94 10.91 -10.80
CA ILE A 288 -16.85 9.80 -11.07
C ILE A 288 -18.27 10.21 -10.68
N THR A 289 -19.20 10.05 -11.61
CA THR A 289 -20.63 10.09 -11.32
C THR A 289 -21.17 8.68 -11.38
N ILE A 290 -21.70 8.19 -10.27
CA ILE A 290 -22.31 6.85 -10.20
C ILE A 290 -23.70 6.94 -10.85
N PRO A 291 -24.03 6.04 -11.80
CA PRO A 291 -25.30 6.07 -12.51
C PRO A 291 -26.52 5.89 -11.58
N GLU A 292 -27.65 6.51 -11.97
CA GLU A 292 -28.93 6.22 -11.36
C GLU A 292 -29.31 4.74 -11.51
N GLY A 293 -30.02 4.22 -10.52
CA GLY A 293 -30.34 2.80 -10.38
C GLY A 293 -29.37 2.02 -9.50
N VAL A 294 -28.14 2.55 -9.25
CA VAL A 294 -27.23 1.96 -8.29
C VAL A 294 -27.76 2.23 -6.88
N THR A 295 -28.03 1.16 -6.14
CA THR A 295 -28.52 1.20 -4.77
C THR A 295 -27.45 0.85 -3.74
N LYS A 296 -26.32 0.28 -4.19
CA LYS A 296 -25.29 -0.27 -3.32
C LYS A 296 -23.89 -0.10 -3.90
N ILE A 297 -22.94 0.28 -3.05
CA ILE A 297 -21.51 0.26 -3.34
C ILE A 297 -20.87 -0.85 -2.49
N LYS A 298 -20.19 -1.79 -3.13
CA LYS A 298 -19.59 -2.97 -2.47
C LYS A 298 -18.37 -2.61 -1.65
N GLU A 299 -18.03 -3.51 -0.72
CA GLU A 299 -16.82 -3.44 0.08
C GLU A 299 -15.58 -3.28 -0.80
N PHE A 300 -14.68 -2.35 -0.43
CA PHE A 300 -13.45 -1.98 -1.17
C PHE A 300 -13.65 -1.47 -2.61
N ALA A 301 -14.88 -1.21 -3.07
CA ALA A 301 -15.17 -0.90 -4.48
C ALA A 301 -14.32 0.22 -5.10
N PHE A 302 -13.93 1.23 -4.34
CA PHE A 302 -13.04 2.32 -4.74
C PHE A 302 -11.73 2.36 -3.98
N ALA A 303 -11.47 1.37 -3.12
CA ALA A 303 -10.31 1.42 -2.23
C ALA A 303 -9.01 1.68 -2.99
N ASN A 304 -8.21 2.65 -2.49
CA ASN A 304 -6.94 3.07 -3.11
C ASN A 304 -7.07 3.64 -4.54
N SER A 305 -8.28 3.98 -5.02
CA SER A 305 -8.44 4.60 -6.33
C SER A 305 -7.88 6.04 -6.36
N LYS A 306 -7.56 6.52 -7.57
CA LYS A 306 -7.00 7.86 -7.78
C LYS A 306 -8.08 8.91 -8.11
N ILE A 307 -9.35 8.60 -7.83
CA ILE A 307 -10.46 9.52 -8.06
C ILE A 307 -10.31 10.78 -7.20
N GLU A 308 -10.83 11.91 -7.71
CA GLU A 308 -10.74 13.21 -7.03
C GLU A 308 -12.09 13.68 -6.49
N LYS A 309 -13.16 13.32 -7.17
CA LYS A 309 -14.55 13.62 -6.77
C LYS A 309 -15.43 12.41 -7.08
N VAL A 310 -16.40 12.14 -6.21
CA VAL A 310 -17.47 11.20 -6.47
C VAL A 310 -18.82 11.85 -6.23
N SER A 311 -19.80 11.61 -7.12
CA SER A 311 -21.20 12.02 -6.97
C SER A 311 -22.08 10.78 -6.93
N PHE A 312 -22.91 10.67 -5.90
CA PHE A 312 -23.81 9.55 -5.69
C PHE A 312 -25.19 9.83 -6.29
N PRO A 313 -25.86 8.79 -6.83
CA PRO A 313 -27.24 8.92 -7.30
C PRO A 313 -28.22 8.97 -6.13
N ASP A 314 -29.40 9.53 -6.39
CA ASP A 314 -30.50 9.57 -5.40
C ASP A 314 -31.04 8.17 -5.08
N THR A 315 -30.74 7.18 -5.91
CA THR A 315 -31.10 5.77 -5.67
C THR A 315 -30.17 5.04 -4.69
N LEU A 316 -28.99 5.62 -4.34
CA LEU A 316 -28.02 4.96 -3.46
C LEU A 316 -28.58 4.83 -2.04
N LYS A 317 -28.54 3.61 -1.48
CA LYS A 317 -29.03 3.30 -0.13
C LYS A 317 -27.95 2.81 0.81
N LYS A 318 -26.91 2.16 0.27
CA LYS A 318 -25.89 1.50 1.09
C LYS A 318 -24.50 1.64 0.52
N ILE A 319 -23.55 2.02 1.39
CA ILE A 319 -22.11 1.95 1.14
C ILE A 319 -21.54 0.93 2.11
N GLU A 320 -20.88 -0.11 1.59
CA GLU A 320 -20.27 -1.14 2.43
C GLU A 320 -18.93 -0.66 3.01
N LYS A 321 -18.43 -1.39 4.02
CA LYS A 321 -17.20 -1.05 4.74
C LYS A 321 -16.01 -0.90 3.78
N HIS A 322 -15.12 0.03 4.09
CA HIS A 322 -13.89 0.30 3.33
C HIS A 322 -14.11 0.69 1.85
N ALA A 323 -15.34 1.04 1.42
CA ALA A 323 -15.64 1.28 0.01
C ALA A 323 -14.72 2.32 -0.65
N PHE A 324 -14.33 3.37 0.05
CA PHE A 324 -13.41 4.44 -0.39
C PHE A 324 -12.14 4.53 0.46
N TYR A 325 -11.75 3.41 1.10
CA TYR A 325 -10.57 3.35 1.98
C TYR A 325 -9.28 3.73 1.24
N GLU A 326 -8.46 4.59 1.83
CA GLU A 326 -7.21 5.09 1.23
C GLU A 326 -7.37 5.78 -0.14
N CYS A 327 -8.52 6.37 -0.44
CA CYS A 327 -8.68 7.24 -1.60
C CYS A 327 -7.94 8.57 -1.39
N SER A 328 -6.61 8.53 -1.37
CA SER A 328 -5.76 9.66 -0.98
C SER A 328 -5.85 10.89 -1.89
N ARG A 329 -6.53 10.81 -3.04
CA ARG A 329 -6.80 11.93 -3.95
C ARG A 329 -8.24 12.43 -3.88
N LEU A 330 -9.13 11.74 -3.17
CA LEU A 330 -10.54 12.12 -3.06
C LEU A 330 -10.67 13.38 -2.20
N LYS A 331 -11.07 14.48 -2.83
CA LYS A 331 -11.18 15.82 -2.24
C LYS A 331 -12.60 16.19 -1.87
N SER A 332 -13.59 15.63 -2.55
CA SER A 332 -15.00 15.92 -2.32
C SER A 332 -15.92 14.75 -2.65
N VAL A 333 -16.99 14.64 -1.87
CA VAL A 333 -18.08 13.68 -2.04
C VAL A 333 -19.37 14.46 -2.12
N ASP A 334 -20.16 14.17 -3.15
CA ASP A 334 -21.53 14.63 -3.29
C ASP A 334 -22.45 13.45 -2.96
N PHE A 335 -23.14 13.54 -1.84
CA PHE A 335 -23.90 12.41 -1.30
C PHE A 335 -25.28 12.19 -1.98
N GLY A 336 -25.71 13.08 -2.88
CA GLY A 336 -27.06 13.02 -3.40
C GLY A 336 -28.13 13.07 -2.30
N ASN A 337 -29.35 12.61 -2.61
CA ASN A 337 -30.48 12.66 -1.67
C ASN A 337 -30.94 11.27 -1.17
N GLY A 338 -30.31 10.20 -1.63
CA GLY A 338 -30.79 8.83 -1.38
C GLY A 338 -30.30 8.17 -0.10
N ILE A 339 -29.14 8.60 0.41
CA ILE A 339 -28.44 7.93 1.50
C ILE A 339 -28.90 8.46 2.87
N GLU A 340 -29.31 7.56 3.76
CA GLU A 340 -29.69 7.88 5.15
C GLU A 340 -28.59 7.55 6.16
N GLU A 341 -27.64 6.72 5.77
CA GLU A 341 -26.52 6.32 6.58
C GLU A 341 -25.21 6.42 5.78
N VAL A 342 -24.27 7.24 6.26
CA VAL A 342 -22.88 7.16 5.81
C VAL A 342 -22.26 5.97 6.53
N GLY A 343 -22.71 4.77 6.12
CA GLY A 343 -22.49 3.52 6.78
C GLY A 343 -21.22 2.82 6.38
N GLY A 344 -20.98 1.69 7.06
CA GLY A 344 -19.78 0.89 6.89
C GLY A 344 -18.60 1.42 7.68
N VAL A 345 -17.76 0.50 8.16
CA VAL A 345 -16.54 0.85 8.91
C VAL A 345 -15.51 1.43 7.93
N ASN A 346 -14.89 2.55 8.30
CA ASN A 346 -13.78 3.17 7.57
C ASN A 346 -14.09 3.54 6.09
N VAL A 347 -15.32 3.92 5.77
CA VAL A 347 -15.76 4.12 4.38
C VAL A 347 -14.87 5.10 3.62
N PHE A 348 -14.55 6.27 4.18
CA PHE A 348 -13.70 7.30 3.58
C PHE A 348 -12.37 7.49 4.33
N ALA A 349 -11.99 6.54 5.17
CA ALA A 349 -10.76 6.66 5.95
C ALA A 349 -9.54 6.90 5.04
N PHE A 350 -8.62 7.76 5.51
CA PHE A 350 -7.40 8.17 4.79
C PHE A 350 -7.66 8.89 3.45
N SER A 351 -8.82 9.53 3.29
CA SER A 351 -9.09 10.40 2.14
C SER A 351 -8.53 11.81 2.33
N SER A 352 -8.47 12.59 1.23
CA SER A 352 -8.02 13.99 1.22
C SER A 352 -9.17 14.99 1.23
N ILE A 353 -10.33 14.60 1.71
CA ILE A 353 -11.50 15.48 1.83
C ILE A 353 -11.14 16.66 2.74
N ALA A 354 -11.31 17.88 2.23
CA ALA A 354 -10.97 19.12 2.96
C ALA A 354 -12.19 19.79 3.60
N LYS A 355 -13.36 19.65 2.97
CA LYS A 355 -14.64 20.13 3.45
C LYS A 355 -15.68 19.02 3.28
N LEU A 356 -16.50 18.86 4.29
CA LEU A 356 -17.54 17.84 4.33
C LEU A 356 -18.87 18.49 4.72
N GLU A 357 -19.89 18.28 3.92
CA GLU A 357 -21.26 18.61 4.26
C GLU A 357 -22.07 17.32 4.35
N ILE A 358 -22.62 17.05 5.52
CA ILE A 358 -23.49 15.91 5.77
C ILE A 358 -24.92 16.33 5.44
N PRO A 359 -25.57 15.74 4.43
CA PRO A 359 -26.90 16.18 4.02
C PRO A 359 -27.99 15.84 5.06
N PRO A 360 -29.13 16.57 5.05
CA PRO A 360 -30.12 16.49 6.11
C PRO A 360 -30.85 15.15 6.23
N GLN A 361 -30.88 14.33 5.17
CA GLN A 361 -31.49 13.01 5.22
C GLN A 361 -30.58 11.96 5.92
N VAL A 362 -29.30 12.26 6.15
CA VAL A 362 -28.37 11.36 6.84
C VAL A 362 -28.64 11.37 8.34
N LYS A 363 -28.99 10.22 8.89
CA LYS A 363 -29.27 10.00 10.32
C LYS A 363 -28.06 9.52 11.09
N THR A 364 -27.21 8.71 10.45
CA THR A 364 -26.07 8.06 11.09
C THR A 364 -24.79 8.17 10.25
N ILE A 365 -23.67 8.37 10.95
CA ILE A 365 -22.31 8.26 10.37
C ILE A 365 -21.61 7.09 11.08
N GLY A 366 -21.16 6.12 10.30
CA GLY A 366 -20.58 4.87 10.82
C GLY A 366 -19.20 5.02 11.45
N ASP A 367 -18.76 3.94 12.11
CA ASP A 367 -17.46 3.88 12.81
C ASP A 367 -16.29 4.13 11.85
N GLY A 368 -15.40 5.02 12.24
CA GLY A 368 -14.19 5.38 11.47
C GLY A 368 -14.47 5.96 10.09
N ALA A 369 -15.71 6.35 9.75
CA ALA A 369 -16.09 6.73 8.39
C ALA A 369 -15.13 7.71 7.72
N PHE A 370 -14.60 8.67 8.48
CA PHE A 370 -13.62 9.68 8.05
C PHE A 370 -12.32 9.61 8.85
N TYR A 371 -11.99 8.42 9.39
CA TYR A 371 -10.76 8.23 10.17
C TYR A 371 -9.52 8.69 9.40
N TYR A 372 -8.65 9.49 10.05
CA TYR A 372 -7.41 9.99 9.46
C TYR A 372 -7.58 10.81 8.15
N CYS A 373 -8.70 11.54 8.00
CA CYS A 373 -8.86 12.54 6.93
C CYS A 373 -8.08 13.81 7.31
N ASN A 374 -6.76 13.76 7.21
CA ASN A 374 -5.84 14.79 7.73
C ASN A 374 -5.88 16.14 6.97
N LYS A 375 -6.69 16.25 5.93
CA LYS A 375 -6.96 17.50 5.20
C LYS A 375 -8.30 18.14 5.60
N LEU A 376 -9.12 17.42 6.36
CA LEU A 376 -10.47 17.86 6.73
C LEU A 376 -10.40 19.01 7.75
N LYS A 377 -10.89 20.18 7.34
CA LYS A 377 -10.87 21.42 8.12
C LYS A 377 -12.27 21.85 8.56
N GLU A 378 -13.26 21.54 7.77
CA GLU A 378 -14.64 22.04 7.93
C GLU A 378 -15.61 20.87 7.76
N VAL A 379 -16.45 20.69 8.76
CA VAL A 379 -17.55 19.73 8.74
C VAL A 379 -18.83 20.48 9.07
N LYS A 380 -19.78 20.40 8.15
CA LYS A 380 -21.13 20.93 8.36
C LYS A 380 -22.07 19.76 8.61
N PHE A 381 -22.62 19.71 9.80
CA PHE A 381 -23.69 18.80 10.16
C PHE A 381 -25.03 19.52 9.95
N ASN A 382 -25.96 18.85 9.29
CA ASN A 382 -27.31 19.38 9.12
C ASN A 382 -28.29 18.74 10.10
N GLU A 383 -29.40 19.40 10.37
CA GLU A 383 -30.48 18.84 11.18
C GLU A 383 -30.98 17.53 10.55
N GLY A 384 -31.26 16.55 11.39
CA GLY A 384 -31.58 15.18 10.99
C GLY A 384 -30.53 14.14 11.44
N LEU A 385 -29.25 14.56 11.60
CA LEU A 385 -28.20 13.69 12.12
C LEU A 385 -28.47 13.34 13.59
N GLN A 386 -28.50 12.04 13.91
CA GLN A 386 -28.81 11.51 15.23
C GLN A 386 -27.61 10.84 15.91
N GLU A 387 -26.74 10.19 15.12
CA GLU A 387 -25.65 9.40 15.65
C GLU A 387 -24.35 9.59 14.85
N ILE A 388 -23.24 9.71 15.56
CA ILE A 388 -21.87 9.67 15.05
C ILE A 388 -21.17 8.48 15.68
N GLY A 389 -20.61 7.56 14.88
CA GLY A 389 -19.97 6.35 15.34
C GLY A 389 -18.62 6.56 16.02
N ASN A 390 -18.03 5.45 16.49
CA ASN A 390 -16.70 5.47 17.11
C ASN A 390 -15.60 5.85 16.11
N ASP A 391 -14.57 6.54 16.57
CA ASP A 391 -13.41 6.95 15.77
C ASP A 391 -13.73 7.67 14.44
N THR A 392 -14.97 8.14 14.23
CA THR A 392 -15.47 8.66 12.94
C THR A 392 -14.59 9.74 12.34
N PHE A 393 -14.18 10.76 13.10
CA PHE A 393 -13.28 11.85 12.71
C PHE A 393 -11.97 11.81 13.48
N SER A 394 -11.64 10.67 14.04
CA SER A 394 -10.39 10.49 14.79
C SER A 394 -9.20 10.81 13.88
N ARG A 395 -8.22 11.58 14.39
CA ARG A 395 -7.05 12.09 13.67
C ARG A 395 -7.34 13.04 12.50
N CYS A 396 -8.49 13.71 12.53
CA CYS A 396 -8.79 14.86 11.67
C CYS A 396 -8.31 16.17 12.34
N ASP A 397 -7.02 16.35 12.47
CA ASP A 397 -6.39 17.35 13.34
C ASP A 397 -6.60 18.81 12.90
N LEU A 398 -7.11 19.04 11.71
CA LEU A 398 -7.37 20.40 11.20
C LEU A 398 -8.78 20.92 11.50
N ILE A 399 -9.67 20.11 12.07
CA ILE A 399 -11.00 20.55 12.51
C ILE A 399 -10.81 21.39 13.78
N LYS A 400 -11.31 22.66 13.72
CA LYS A 400 -11.23 23.61 14.84
C LYS A 400 -12.58 23.91 15.48
N ASN A 401 -13.65 23.86 14.68
CA ASN A 401 -14.99 24.17 15.11
C ASN A 401 -15.95 23.05 14.74
N LEU A 402 -16.84 22.73 15.64
CA LEU A 402 -17.92 21.75 15.46
C LEU A 402 -19.24 22.39 15.93
N ASP A 403 -20.16 22.56 15.01
CA ASP A 403 -21.52 22.99 15.28
C ASP A 403 -22.43 21.76 15.16
N PHE A 404 -22.88 21.23 16.30
CA PHE A 404 -23.73 20.04 16.31
C PHE A 404 -25.20 20.41 16.19
N PRO A 405 -25.99 19.65 15.38
CA PRO A 405 -27.41 19.86 15.26
C PRO A 405 -28.14 19.46 16.55
N GLU A 406 -29.31 20.05 16.76
CA GLU A 406 -30.18 19.74 17.91
C GLU A 406 -30.66 18.26 17.92
N THR A 407 -30.72 17.66 16.73
CA THR A 407 -31.16 16.26 16.56
C THR A 407 -30.12 15.23 16.98
N LEU A 408 -28.85 15.64 17.22
CA LEU A 408 -27.77 14.72 17.59
C LEU A 408 -27.98 14.16 19.01
N ARG A 409 -28.06 12.84 19.13
CA ARG A 409 -28.34 12.13 20.39
C ARG A 409 -27.16 11.36 20.95
N TYR A 410 -26.25 10.90 20.08
CA TYR A 410 -25.12 10.06 20.48
C TYR A 410 -23.87 10.36 19.67
N ILE A 411 -22.73 10.37 20.37
CA ILE A 411 -21.40 10.45 19.77
C ILE A 411 -20.56 9.30 20.27
N GLY A 412 -19.99 8.52 19.36
CA GLY A 412 -19.16 7.36 19.67
C GLY A 412 -17.85 7.71 20.35
N ASN A 413 -17.25 6.71 20.97
CA ASN A 413 -15.95 6.85 21.61
C ASN A 413 -14.89 7.32 20.60
N ARG A 414 -14.06 8.28 21.02
CA ARG A 414 -12.95 8.81 20.23
C ARG A 414 -13.36 9.36 18.85
N ALA A 415 -14.62 9.71 18.67
CA ALA A 415 -15.13 10.20 17.38
C ALA A 415 -14.34 11.40 16.85
N PHE A 416 -13.83 12.27 17.72
CA PHE A 416 -12.99 13.43 17.40
C PHE A 416 -11.62 13.37 18.07
N HIS A 417 -11.14 12.17 18.35
CA HIS A 417 -9.84 11.95 18.98
C HIS A 417 -8.71 12.58 18.14
N PRO A 418 -7.99 13.58 18.65
CA PRO A 418 -6.94 14.23 17.90
C PRO A 418 -5.71 13.33 17.75
N GLY A 419 -4.92 13.55 16.68
CA GLY A 419 -3.60 12.96 16.51
C GLY A 419 -2.58 13.53 17.51
N LEU A 420 -1.38 12.98 17.49
CA LEU A 420 -0.27 13.41 18.37
C LEU A 420 0.18 14.85 18.14
N LEU A 421 -0.13 15.43 16.99
CA LEU A 421 0.38 16.73 16.53
C LEU A 421 -0.58 17.89 16.82
N ARG A 422 -1.77 17.62 17.36
CA ARG A 422 -2.73 18.70 17.62
C ARG A 422 -2.32 19.48 18.86
N THR A 423 -2.12 20.78 18.68
CA THR A 423 -1.76 21.73 19.74
C THR A 423 -2.83 22.80 19.97
N GLU A 424 -3.84 22.87 19.08
CA GLU A 424 -4.89 23.89 19.13
C GLU A 424 -6.18 23.33 19.74
N ASP A 425 -6.93 24.21 20.38
CA ASP A 425 -8.23 23.87 20.96
C ASP A 425 -9.26 23.57 19.88
N ILE A 426 -10.22 22.72 20.21
CA ILE A 426 -11.44 22.55 19.44
C ILE A 426 -12.58 23.31 20.12
N ALA A 427 -13.31 24.11 19.35
CA ALA A 427 -14.55 24.71 19.81
C ALA A 427 -15.72 23.80 19.41
N VAL A 428 -16.57 23.50 20.37
CA VAL A 428 -17.75 22.65 20.21
C VAL A 428 -18.99 23.46 20.60
N ASN A 429 -19.87 23.68 19.64
CA ASN A 429 -21.12 24.39 19.87
C ASN A 429 -22.28 23.39 19.91
N LEU A 430 -23.05 23.43 20.98
CA LEU A 430 -24.15 22.51 21.25
C LEU A 430 -25.45 23.25 21.44
N LYS A 431 -26.53 22.79 20.84
CA LYS A 431 -27.92 23.18 21.13
C LYS A 431 -28.59 22.16 22.06
N SER A 432 -28.18 20.91 21.97
CA SER A 432 -28.55 19.82 22.87
C SER A 432 -27.31 19.05 23.30
N ILE A 433 -27.39 18.30 24.38
CA ILE A 433 -26.23 17.53 24.90
C ILE A 433 -26.40 16.08 24.43
N PRO A 434 -25.56 15.62 23.48
CA PRO A 434 -25.59 14.22 23.06
C PRO A 434 -24.97 13.31 24.12
N CYS A 435 -25.49 12.11 24.26
CA CYS A 435 -24.89 11.09 25.12
C CYS A 435 -23.42 10.81 24.70
N ASN A 436 -22.59 10.55 25.69
CA ASN A 436 -21.20 10.16 25.53
C ASN A 436 -20.28 11.29 24.96
N LEU A 437 -20.69 12.56 25.11
CA LEU A 437 -19.97 13.72 24.55
C LEU A 437 -18.49 13.71 24.88
N ILE A 438 -18.11 13.52 26.15
CA ILE A 438 -16.72 13.63 26.57
C ILE A 438 -15.85 12.49 26.04
N ALA A 439 -16.39 11.27 25.95
CA ALA A 439 -15.68 10.12 25.39
C ALA A 439 -15.31 10.29 23.92
N ALA A 440 -16.01 11.18 23.21
CA ALA A 440 -15.69 11.51 21.82
C ALA A 440 -14.33 12.22 21.65
N PHE A 441 -13.87 12.94 22.67
CA PHE A 441 -12.70 13.83 22.59
C PHE A 441 -11.52 13.38 23.46
N VAL A 442 -11.75 12.58 24.49
CA VAL A 442 -10.74 12.20 25.49
C VAL A 442 -9.66 11.31 24.89
N LYS A 443 -8.41 11.60 25.24
CA LYS A 443 -7.21 10.82 24.88
C LYS A 443 -6.79 9.87 25.99
N GLU A 444 -6.22 8.73 25.59
CA GLU A 444 -5.47 7.83 26.45
C GLU A 444 -3.99 8.28 26.60
N GLU A 445 -3.51 9.14 25.70
CA GLU A 445 -2.13 9.62 25.64
C GLU A 445 -1.99 11.02 26.26
N ARG A 446 -0.80 11.32 26.82
CA ARG A 446 -0.49 12.61 27.44
C ARG A 446 -0.55 13.77 26.45
N SER A 447 -1.64 14.52 26.46
CA SER A 447 -1.84 15.72 25.64
C SER A 447 -2.10 16.93 26.53
N PRO A 448 -1.52 18.09 26.24
CA PRO A 448 -1.87 19.35 26.90
C PRO A 448 -3.13 20.02 26.33
N GLY A 449 -3.76 19.43 25.30
CA GLY A 449 -4.93 20.00 24.63
C GLY A 449 -6.13 20.16 25.54
N THR A 450 -7.01 21.06 25.13
CA THR A 450 -8.29 21.33 25.78
C THR A 450 -9.42 21.41 24.77
N ILE A 451 -10.63 21.14 25.23
CA ILE A 451 -11.87 21.24 24.48
C ILE A 451 -12.64 22.43 25.05
N CYS A 452 -12.99 23.40 24.20
CA CYS A 452 -13.85 24.50 24.58
C CYS A 452 -15.29 24.15 24.16
N ILE A 453 -16.15 23.90 25.12
CA ILE A 453 -17.55 23.50 24.87
C ILE A 453 -18.47 24.65 25.20
N ASN A 454 -19.21 25.13 24.19
CA ASN A 454 -20.21 26.18 24.32
C ASN A 454 -21.59 25.51 24.21
N VAL A 455 -22.43 25.66 25.24
CA VAL A 455 -23.78 25.10 25.29
C VAL A 455 -24.80 26.22 25.24
N HIS A 456 -25.64 26.21 24.19
CA HIS A 456 -26.77 27.13 24.01
C HIS A 456 -28.09 26.36 24.15
N MET A 457 -28.75 26.45 25.25
CA MET A 457 -30.03 25.74 25.48
C MET A 457 -31.21 26.62 25.11
N ASP A 458 -32.16 26.11 24.31
CA ASP A 458 -33.27 26.88 23.70
C ASP A 458 -34.21 27.63 24.68
N ASN A 459 -34.21 27.24 25.97
CA ASN A 459 -35.08 27.85 26.99
C ASN A 459 -34.34 28.61 28.09
N ALA A 460 -33.02 28.78 27.97
CA ALA A 460 -32.24 29.47 28.97
C ALA A 460 -31.57 30.71 28.38
N ALA A 461 -31.70 31.83 29.08
CA ALA A 461 -30.89 33.01 28.80
C ALA A 461 -29.41 32.77 29.03
N ASP A 462 -29.05 31.58 29.50
CA ASP A 462 -27.70 31.22 29.95
C ASP A 462 -26.96 30.45 28.84
N VAL A 463 -25.85 31.03 28.43
CA VAL A 463 -24.84 30.39 27.60
C VAL A 463 -23.76 29.85 28.55
N PHE A 464 -23.46 28.56 28.46
CA PHE A 464 -22.43 27.93 29.28
C PHE A 464 -21.18 27.70 28.46
N ASP A 465 -20.04 28.16 28.95
CA ASP A 465 -18.73 28.01 28.33
C ASP A 465 -17.81 27.19 29.24
N PHE A 466 -17.46 25.98 28.82
CA PHE A 466 -16.58 25.09 29.58
C PHE A 466 -15.24 24.85 28.89
N VAL A 467 -14.18 24.68 29.69
CA VAL A 467 -12.86 24.28 29.23
C VAL A 467 -12.54 22.92 29.84
N ILE A 468 -12.55 21.89 29.02
CA ILE A 468 -12.34 20.51 29.43
C ILE A 468 -10.96 20.03 28.95
N PRO A 469 -10.12 19.40 29.81
CA PRO A 469 -8.85 18.83 29.37
C PRO A 469 -9.10 17.59 28.49
N GLU A 470 -8.36 17.47 27.39
CA GLU A 470 -8.43 16.28 26.51
C GLU A 470 -7.93 15.00 27.19
N TYR A 471 -7.05 15.12 28.20
CA TYR A 471 -6.47 14.00 28.92
C TYR A 471 -6.79 14.07 30.40
N MET A 472 -7.68 13.20 30.85
CA MET A 472 -8.16 13.21 32.24
C MET A 472 -8.19 11.79 32.85
N SER A 473 -8.26 11.71 34.18
CA SER A 473 -8.42 10.44 34.88
C SER A 473 -9.78 9.80 34.57
N HIS A 474 -9.88 8.48 34.73
CA HIS A 474 -11.15 7.76 34.55
C HIS A 474 -12.25 8.32 35.46
N TYR A 475 -11.92 8.63 36.70
CA TYR A 475 -12.86 9.28 37.64
C TYR A 475 -13.29 10.67 37.11
N GLY A 476 -12.33 11.47 36.63
CA GLY A 476 -12.62 12.78 36.05
C GLY A 476 -13.51 12.68 34.82
N PHE A 477 -13.26 11.70 33.95
CA PHE A 477 -14.08 11.41 32.79
C PHE A 477 -15.54 11.13 33.18
N LEU A 478 -15.77 10.19 34.11
CA LEU A 478 -17.12 9.85 34.57
C LEU A 478 -17.81 11.05 35.23
N THR A 479 -17.09 11.78 36.09
CA THR A 479 -17.64 12.95 36.78
C THR A 479 -18.03 14.06 35.82
N THR A 480 -17.17 14.33 34.82
CA THR A 480 -17.42 15.36 33.80
C THR A 480 -18.60 14.97 32.90
N ASN A 481 -18.65 13.72 32.46
CA ASN A 481 -19.76 13.23 31.62
C ASN A 481 -21.11 13.31 32.36
N THR A 482 -21.16 12.84 33.61
CA THR A 482 -22.37 12.95 34.47
C THR A 482 -22.78 14.42 34.67
N ALA A 483 -21.82 15.33 34.85
CA ALA A 483 -22.15 16.74 35.02
C ALA A 483 -22.78 17.37 33.74
N PHE A 484 -22.35 16.93 32.54
CA PHE A 484 -23.02 17.36 31.30
C PHE A 484 -24.47 16.87 31.22
N ASP A 485 -24.71 15.61 31.64
CA ASP A 485 -26.08 15.04 31.64
C ASP A 485 -27.01 15.77 32.64
N MET A 486 -26.45 16.48 33.64
CA MET A 486 -27.20 17.19 34.66
C MET A 486 -27.38 18.69 34.40
N LEU A 487 -26.87 19.24 33.29
CA LEU A 487 -27.05 20.66 32.97
C LEU A 487 -28.55 21.00 32.80
N PRO A 488 -29.02 22.18 33.26
CA PRO A 488 -28.27 23.32 33.79
C PRO A 488 -28.13 23.37 35.33
N ASP A 489 -28.08 22.24 36.03
CA ASP A 489 -27.94 22.21 37.49
C ASP A 489 -26.70 22.98 37.98
N LYS A 490 -26.84 23.80 39.02
CA LYS A 490 -25.76 24.67 39.54
C LYS A 490 -24.52 23.88 39.94
N LYS A 491 -24.69 22.70 40.57
CA LYS A 491 -23.56 21.87 41.02
C LYS A 491 -22.84 21.25 39.82
N ALA A 492 -23.60 20.90 38.77
CA ALA A 492 -23.04 20.43 37.50
C ALA A 492 -22.18 21.53 36.85
N VAL A 493 -22.68 22.76 36.76
CA VAL A 493 -21.94 23.93 36.23
C VAL A 493 -20.65 24.17 37.04
N GLU A 494 -20.72 24.14 38.37
CA GLU A 494 -19.52 24.27 39.25
C GLU A 494 -18.49 23.15 38.99
N THR A 495 -18.97 21.93 38.78
CA THR A 495 -18.11 20.76 38.48
C THR A 495 -17.39 20.95 37.15
N LEU A 496 -18.13 21.35 36.10
CA LEU A 496 -17.59 21.56 34.75
C LEU A 496 -16.59 22.73 34.70
N ASN A 497 -16.85 23.82 35.42
CA ASN A 497 -15.91 24.95 35.53
C ASN A 497 -14.58 24.55 36.19
N LYS A 498 -14.56 23.49 36.98
CA LYS A 498 -13.35 22.95 37.64
C LYS A 498 -12.82 21.69 36.98
N ALA A 499 -13.30 21.31 35.79
CA ALA A 499 -12.89 20.07 35.13
C ALA A 499 -11.36 19.95 34.89
N TYR A 500 -10.62 21.06 34.85
CA TYR A 500 -9.18 21.08 34.75
C TYR A 500 -8.47 20.28 35.85
N ILE A 501 -9.09 20.11 37.04
CA ILE A 501 -8.51 19.34 38.15
C ILE A 501 -8.39 17.84 37.81
N PHE A 502 -9.16 17.36 36.87
CA PHE A 502 -9.17 15.96 36.45
C PHE A 502 -8.08 15.62 35.43
N ALA A 503 -7.37 16.61 34.90
CA ALA A 503 -6.24 16.39 34.00
C ALA A 503 -5.16 15.54 34.69
N ILE A 504 -4.69 14.50 34.00
CA ILE A 504 -3.72 13.54 34.57
C ILE A 504 -2.33 14.17 34.65
N SER A 505 -1.90 14.93 33.62
CA SER A 505 -0.59 15.58 33.66
C SER A 505 -0.66 16.96 34.30
N THR A 506 0.37 17.32 35.05
CA THR A 506 0.51 18.66 35.63
C THR A 506 0.53 19.75 34.54
N THR A 507 1.13 19.45 33.38
CA THR A 507 1.15 20.36 32.22
C THR A 507 -0.25 20.60 31.67
N SER A 508 -1.02 19.53 31.44
CA SER A 508 -2.41 19.63 30.94
C SER A 508 -3.30 20.36 31.93
N ARG A 509 -3.12 20.08 33.24
CA ARG A 509 -3.84 20.76 34.32
C ARG A 509 -3.56 22.25 34.32
N SER A 510 -2.29 22.64 34.22
CA SER A 510 -1.88 24.07 34.24
C SER A 510 -2.43 24.84 33.04
N ILE A 511 -2.41 24.25 31.85
CA ILE A 511 -2.96 24.84 30.62
C ILE A 511 -4.48 24.97 30.74
N ALA A 512 -5.16 23.90 31.12
CA ALA A 512 -6.62 23.89 31.27
C ALA A 512 -7.07 24.90 32.35
N ALA A 513 -6.38 24.98 33.49
CA ALA A 513 -6.67 25.96 34.52
C ALA A 513 -6.50 27.41 34.02
N PHE A 514 -5.42 27.71 33.31
CA PHE A 514 -5.19 29.03 32.72
C PHE A 514 -6.31 29.42 31.76
N LYS A 515 -6.70 28.52 30.86
CA LYS A 515 -7.79 28.74 29.89
C LYS A 515 -9.15 28.88 30.58
N ALA A 516 -9.42 28.05 31.59
CA ALA A 516 -10.65 28.17 32.40
C ALA A 516 -10.70 29.53 33.12
N TYR A 517 -9.58 30.00 33.70
CA TYR A 517 -9.52 31.32 34.29
C TYR A 517 -9.76 32.46 33.30
N ARG A 518 -9.19 32.38 32.11
CA ARG A 518 -9.45 33.37 31.03
C ARG A 518 -10.94 33.54 30.73
N LYS A 519 -11.70 32.46 30.79
CA LYS A 519 -13.15 32.46 30.56
C LYS A 519 -13.95 32.87 31.79
N THR A 520 -13.71 32.22 32.91
CA THR A 520 -14.57 32.37 34.11
C THR A 520 -14.19 33.54 35.03
N ARG A 521 -12.93 34.01 35.01
CA ARG A 521 -12.35 34.98 35.94
C ARG A 521 -12.50 34.57 37.41
N ASP A 522 -12.59 33.26 37.69
CA ASP A 522 -12.71 32.74 39.06
C ASP A 522 -11.42 32.95 39.84
N GLU A 523 -11.47 33.71 40.92
CA GLU A 523 -10.29 34.07 41.76
C GLU A 523 -9.69 32.82 42.46
N LYS A 524 -10.45 31.74 42.64
CA LYS A 524 -9.88 30.50 43.19
C LYS A 524 -8.97 29.83 42.18
N ILE A 525 -9.35 29.81 40.88
CA ILE A 525 -8.54 29.31 39.80
C ILE A 525 -7.28 30.17 39.63
N LYS A 526 -7.42 31.51 39.72
CA LYS A 526 -6.28 32.44 39.69
C LYS A 526 -5.27 32.14 40.79
N LYS A 527 -5.75 31.93 42.02
CA LYS A 527 -4.89 31.58 43.14
C LYS A 527 -4.11 30.30 42.89
N GLU A 528 -4.76 29.26 42.37
CA GLU A 528 -4.09 28.00 42.01
C GLU A 528 -3.04 28.18 40.91
N ILE A 529 -3.34 28.96 39.88
CA ILE A 529 -2.38 29.31 38.82
C ILE A 529 -1.19 30.07 39.40
N GLN A 530 -1.43 31.03 40.30
CA GLN A 530 -0.39 31.81 40.94
C GLN A 530 0.52 30.97 41.87
N GLU A 531 -0.05 30.02 42.60
CA GLU A 531 0.67 29.05 43.41
C GLU A 531 1.56 28.14 42.55
N ASN A 532 1.11 27.77 41.34
CA ASN A 532 1.81 26.95 40.37
C ASN A 532 2.46 27.77 39.24
N TYR A 533 2.82 29.03 39.48
CA TYR A 533 3.29 29.98 38.46
C TYR A 533 4.36 29.42 37.54
N LEU A 534 5.46 28.87 38.09
CA LEU A 534 6.56 28.35 37.29
C LEU A 534 6.13 27.24 36.37
N LEU A 535 5.31 26.30 36.84
CA LEU A 535 4.84 25.16 36.06
C LEU A 535 3.89 25.62 34.95
N THR A 536 2.96 26.53 35.26
CA THR A 536 2.01 27.09 34.30
C THR A 536 2.75 27.89 33.24
N ALA A 537 3.67 28.76 33.62
CA ALA A 537 4.50 29.52 32.69
C ALA A 537 5.27 28.61 31.71
N LEU A 538 5.98 27.60 32.24
CA LEU A 538 6.74 26.66 31.40
C LEU A 538 5.86 25.81 30.49
N SER A 539 4.65 25.48 30.92
CA SER A 539 3.68 24.74 30.14
C SER A 539 3.15 25.57 28.96
N ILE A 540 2.79 26.84 29.20
CA ILE A 540 2.37 27.77 28.16
C ILE A 540 3.50 27.99 27.13
N ILE A 541 4.74 28.23 27.59
CA ILE A 541 5.89 28.39 26.69
C ILE A 541 6.11 27.15 25.84
N ALA A 542 5.88 25.98 26.37
CA ALA A 542 6.12 24.73 25.64
C ALA A 542 5.06 24.46 24.56
N PHE A 543 3.79 24.74 24.82
CA PHE A 543 2.66 24.23 24.07
C PHE A 543 1.70 25.30 23.50
N MET A 544 1.91 26.58 23.80
CA MET A 544 1.08 27.69 23.34
C MET A 544 1.95 28.73 22.61
N ASN A 545 1.35 29.83 22.17
CA ASN A 545 2.04 30.93 21.49
C ASN A 545 2.48 32.06 22.44
N GLU A 546 3.20 33.07 21.91
CA GLU A 546 3.69 34.19 22.70
C GLU A 546 2.56 35.09 23.19
N ASP A 547 1.51 35.29 22.42
CA ASP A 547 0.36 36.12 22.81
C ASP A 547 -0.35 35.52 24.01
N ASP A 548 -0.57 34.22 24.02
CA ASP A 548 -1.13 33.50 25.17
C ASP A 548 -0.24 33.65 26.41
N PHE A 549 1.08 33.64 26.23
CA PHE A 549 2.01 33.83 27.34
C PHE A 549 1.99 35.26 27.88
N ILE A 550 1.90 36.26 27.01
CA ILE A 550 1.74 37.68 27.42
C ILE A 550 0.40 37.87 28.15
N ASP A 551 -0.67 37.25 27.68
CA ASP A 551 -1.96 37.26 28.36
C ASP A 551 -1.87 36.63 29.76
N PHE A 552 -1.16 35.51 29.90
CA PHE A 552 -0.88 34.90 31.19
C PHE A 552 -0.16 35.89 32.13
N LEU A 553 0.88 36.56 31.65
CA LEU A 553 1.63 37.55 32.44
C LEU A 553 0.78 38.75 32.89
N LYS A 554 -0.23 39.14 32.09
CA LYS A 554 -1.17 40.22 32.45
C LYS A 554 -2.21 39.79 33.48
N LEU A 555 -2.53 38.51 33.55
CA LEU A 555 -3.59 37.98 34.41
C LEU A 555 -3.10 37.58 35.79
N VAL A 556 -1.80 37.31 35.96
CA VAL A 556 -1.19 36.85 37.21
C VAL A 556 -0.10 37.83 37.69
N GLU A 557 0.28 37.71 38.95
CA GLU A 557 1.43 38.46 39.48
C GLU A 557 2.72 37.95 38.85
N VAL A 558 3.45 38.82 38.14
CA VAL A 558 4.67 38.45 37.42
C VAL A 558 5.80 38.14 38.39
N ARG A 559 6.42 36.97 38.25
CA ARG A 559 7.57 36.53 39.02
C ARG A 559 8.80 36.35 38.13
N TYR A 560 9.94 36.87 38.63
CA TYR A 560 11.20 36.66 37.94
C TYR A 560 11.67 35.20 38.08
N ASN A 561 12.06 34.56 36.97
CA ASN A 561 12.59 33.21 36.99
C ASN A 561 13.53 32.94 35.81
N LYS A 562 14.78 32.55 36.09
CA LYS A 562 15.82 32.28 35.09
C LYS A 562 15.45 31.20 34.12
N ARG A 563 14.76 30.14 34.54
CA ARG A 563 14.33 29.03 33.64
C ARG A 563 13.32 29.50 32.61
N ILE A 564 12.40 30.38 33.02
CA ILE A 564 11.42 31.01 32.12
C ILE A 564 12.17 31.87 31.11
N LEU A 565 13.02 32.80 31.55
CA LEU A 565 13.76 33.71 30.67
C LEU A 565 14.63 32.96 29.66
N ASN A 566 15.36 31.95 30.09
CA ASN A 566 16.18 31.12 29.19
C ASN A 566 15.34 30.41 28.11
N ARG A 567 14.13 29.95 28.43
CA ARG A 567 13.24 29.32 27.44
C ARG A 567 12.65 30.34 26.48
N LEU A 568 12.24 31.52 26.95
CA LEU A 568 11.74 32.62 26.14
C LEU A 568 12.81 33.10 25.14
N GLN A 569 14.05 33.27 25.59
CA GLN A 569 15.18 33.63 24.73
C GLN A 569 15.45 32.59 23.67
N LYS A 570 15.43 31.30 24.03
CA LYS A 570 15.58 30.19 23.04
C LYS A 570 14.46 30.15 22.01
N LYS A 571 13.24 30.58 22.35
CA LYS A 571 12.12 30.71 21.42
C LYS A 571 12.11 32.03 20.65
N GLY A 572 12.94 33.00 21.00
CA GLY A 572 12.96 34.33 20.41
C GLY A 572 11.79 35.22 20.85
N TRP A 573 11.12 34.90 21.95
CA TRP A 573 9.99 35.66 22.51
C TRP A 573 10.49 36.88 23.30
N LEU A 574 11.05 37.86 22.58
CA LEU A 574 11.63 39.06 23.17
C LEU A 574 10.61 40.01 23.83
N PRO A 575 9.39 40.22 23.30
CA PRO A 575 8.35 40.96 23.98
C PRO A 575 8.03 40.43 25.38
N SER A 576 7.91 39.08 25.50
CA SER A 576 7.65 38.41 26.79
C SER A 576 8.81 38.58 27.78
N VAL A 577 10.07 38.53 27.31
CA VAL A 577 11.27 38.80 28.13
C VAL A 577 11.23 40.23 28.65
N SER A 578 10.97 41.21 27.77
CA SER A 578 10.88 42.61 28.13
C SER A 578 9.77 42.85 29.16
N TYR A 579 8.61 42.25 28.98
CA TYR A 579 7.48 42.38 29.90
C TYR A 579 7.84 41.88 31.33
N ILE A 580 8.49 40.69 31.42
CA ILE A 580 8.91 40.15 32.73
C ILE A 580 9.94 41.07 33.40
N LEU A 581 10.94 41.56 32.66
CA LEU A 581 11.97 42.43 33.20
C LEU A 581 11.43 43.79 33.71
N GLN A 582 10.36 44.28 33.08
CA GLN A 582 9.71 45.52 33.48
C GLN A 582 8.77 45.36 34.68
N ASN A 583 8.06 44.24 34.79
CA ASN A 583 6.94 44.07 35.70
C ASN A 583 7.23 43.14 36.90
N ALA A 584 8.35 42.42 36.95
CA ALA A 584 8.72 41.60 38.10
C ALA A 584 9.19 42.46 39.28
N LYS A 585 8.82 42.06 40.51
CA LYS A 585 9.23 42.77 41.74
C LYS A 585 10.75 42.79 41.90
N GLU A 586 11.31 43.93 42.38
CA GLU A 586 12.76 44.11 42.54
C GLU A 586 13.38 43.12 43.52
N THR A 587 12.65 42.68 44.54
CA THR A 587 13.11 41.69 45.53
C THR A 587 13.44 40.32 44.97
N GLU A 588 12.93 39.98 43.75
CA GLU A 588 13.23 38.73 43.08
C GLU A 588 14.42 38.83 42.09
N LYS A 589 14.92 40.05 41.85
CA LYS A 589 16.04 40.31 40.94
C LYS A 589 17.42 40.18 41.63
N GLU A 590 17.47 40.23 42.97
CA GLU A 590 18.72 40.23 43.74
C GLU A 590 19.41 38.86 43.89
N ASP A 591 18.74 37.74 43.58
CA ASP A 591 19.36 36.38 43.58
C ASP A 591 20.26 36.11 42.37
N PHE A 592 20.69 37.14 41.65
CA PHE A 592 21.55 37.07 40.47
C PHE A 592 22.94 37.70 40.74
N THR A 593 23.64 37.21 41.71
CA THR A 593 25.10 37.27 41.69
C THR A 593 25.64 36.05 41.00
N LEU A 594 26.31 36.30 39.91
CA LEU A 594 27.07 35.38 39.10
C LEU A 594 27.82 34.31 39.92
N SER A 595 27.52 33.04 39.72
CA SER A 595 28.44 31.93 39.91
C SER A 595 28.45 31.03 38.70
#